data_eb325ee099bec11277ce9a44de8661ab
#
_entry.id   eb325ee099bec11277ce9a44de8661ab
#
_cell.length_a   1.000
_cell.length_b   1.000
_cell.length_c   1.000
_cell.angle_alpha   90.00
_cell.angle_beta   90.00
_cell.angle_gamma   90.00
#
_symmetry.space_group_name_H-M   'P 1'
#
loop_
_entity.id
_entity.type
_entity.pdbx_description
1 polymer ?
#
loop_
_entity_poly.entity_id
_entity_poly.type
_entity_poly.pdbx_seq_one_letter_code
_entity_poly.pdbx_strand_id
1 'polypeptide(L)'
;MKKHYLALSIAAASCLFTACDKQFETTPQVQQEEIQAIDYYRTPTFAEPDNTSKQLNGTPSENLMAIFKSTGPKIITSLGRMNITEEQFQEIKAFTYTLVKDCTTQKQKYDAIHNWAKDNIHYSHSDNDPYPVFINRTGVCQGYANLVTVMCYSQDIPIVVVNGYLSTYGAHAWVYACPDGKWYVGDPTNGYTDRDPDGCWTMDNISGYTHLIPTEADVDLFTDDYATYRYYDYSLNIDKVTTMNNPLVVPYSVGGFVIRSFNPSEELPAEITDVYLGENITTFGESYNMRLIINNFGKNLQAIYIDESNPALLGHKGIVYRKNGNQAQLYYIPGGMELIELMPMEVVEKNTIYNHYAVKEIYFPEGTKKIEDSAIENCPKLERVYIPEGAEMDNDAIYNCPQNVEIIRGIPSSIKHIYAD
;
A
#
# COMPACT_ATOMS: atom_id res chain seq x y z
N MET A 1 -31.35 6.13 32.04
CA MET A 1 -31.56 5.46 33.35
C MET A 1 -30.22 4.92 33.81
N LYS A 2 -29.68 5.48 34.88
CA LYS A 2 -28.37 5.05 35.46
C LYS A 2 -28.59 3.75 36.23
N LYS A 3 -27.75 2.77 36.07
CA LYS A 3 -27.63 1.63 37.00
C LYS A 3 -26.22 1.59 37.57
N HIS A 4 -26.16 1.85 38.87
CA HIS A 4 -25.00 1.65 39.72
C HIS A 4 -24.83 0.19 40.03
N TYR A 5 -23.61 -0.31 40.04
CA TYR A 5 -23.26 -1.56 40.68
C TYR A 5 -22.41 -1.32 41.91
N LEU A 6 -22.89 -1.92 43.01
CA LEU A 6 -22.38 -1.84 44.35
C LEU A 6 -21.26 -2.88 44.55
N ALA A 7 -20.16 -2.45 45.15
CA ALA A 7 -19.13 -3.35 45.62
C ALA A 7 -19.50 -3.97 46.95
N LEU A 8 -19.35 -5.26 47.11
CA LEU A 8 -19.45 -5.95 48.42
C LEU A 8 -18.10 -6.50 48.80
N SER A 9 -17.56 -5.94 49.87
CA SER A 9 -16.43 -6.45 50.62
C SER A 9 -16.91 -7.49 51.65
N ILE A 10 -16.24 -8.65 51.71
CA ILE A 10 -16.44 -9.60 52.81
C ILE A 10 -15.09 -9.76 53.53
N ALA A 11 -15.13 -9.45 54.80
CA ALA A 11 -14.02 -9.51 55.72
C ALA A 11 -13.83 -10.92 56.33
N ALA A 12 -12.60 -11.18 56.69
CA ALA A 12 -12.10 -12.39 57.28
C ALA A 12 -12.61 -12.68 58.70
N ALA A 13 -12.67 -13.94 59.05
CA ALA A 13 -12.62 -14.38 60.46
C ALA A 13 -11.65 -15.55 60.60
N SER A 14 -10.67 -15.31 61.42
CA SER A 14 -9.64 -16.25 61.90
C SER A 14 -10.22 -17.26 62.88
N CYS A 15 -9.78 -18.52 62.82
CA CYS A 15 -9.76 -19.43 63.95
C CYS A 15 -8.48 -20.24 63.95
N LEU A 16 -7.74 -20.09 65.04
CA LEU A 16 -6.58 -20.85 65.46
C LEU A 16 -6.98 -22.28 65.85
N PHE A 17 -6.25 -23.28 65.39
CA PHE A 17 -6.01 -24.53 66.13
C PHE A 17 -4.60 -25.03 65.90
N THR A 18 -3.91 -25.26 67.02
CA THR A 18 -2.60 -25.83 67.16
C THR A 18 -2.64 -27.37 67.11
N ALA A 19 -1.67 -27.95 66.53
CA ALA A 19 -0.78 -29.03 67.02
C ALA A 19 -0.53 -30.19 66.05
N CYS A 20 0.74 -30.50 66.02
CA CYS A 20 1.42 -31.81 65.90
C CYS A 20 1.93 -32.32 64.57
N ASP A 21 3.24 -32.17 64.48
CA ASP A 21 4.25 -32.98 63.75
C ASP A 21 3.79 -34.18 62.89
N LYS A 22 4.16 -34.12 61.60
CA LYS A 22 4.94 -35.17 60.94
C LYS A 22 5.58 -34.56 59.67
N GLN A 23 6.92 -34.69 59.61
CA GLN A 23 7.70 -34.41 58.39
C GLN A 23 7.21 -35.29 57.25
N PHE A 24 6.75 -34.64 56.19
CA PHE A 24 6.70 -35.17 54.83
C PHE A 24 7.54 -34.26 53.98
N GLU A 25 8.51 -34.84 53.29
CA GLU A 25 9.30 -34.22 52.27
C GLU A 25 8.35 -33.64 51.20
N THR A 26 8.25 -32.33 51.12
CA THR A 26 7.54 -31.64 50.07
C THR A 26 8.43 -31.58 48.84
N THR A 27 8.07 -32.32 47.81
CA THR A 27 8.48 -32.06 46.43
C THR A 27 8.26 -30.58 46.12
N PRO A 28 9.20 -29.90 45.50
CA PRO A 28 9.00 -28.50 45.15
C PRO A 28 7.76 -28.38 44.24
N GLN A 29 6.73 -27.74 44.73
CA GLN A 29 5.66 -27.26 43.86
C GLN A 29 6.30 -26.21 42.96
N VAL A 30 6.42 -26.55 41.67
CA VAL A 30 6.59 -25.57 40.60
C VAL A 30 5.40 -24.63 40.72
N GLN A 31 5.62 -23.42 41.17
CA GLN A 31 4.65 -22.34 41.03
C GLN A 31 4.39 -22.24 39.54
N GLN A 32 3.19 -22.69 39.11
CA GLN A 32 2.64 -22.27 37.85
C GLN A 32 2.47 -20.76 37.99
N GLU A 33 3.38 -19.99 37.41
CA GLU A 33 3.09 -18.61 37.06
C GLU A 33 1.85 -18.66 36.19
N GLU A 34 0.75 -18.08 36.68
CA GLU A 34 -0.38 -17.73 35.83
C GLU A 34 0.19 -16.84 34.73
N ILE A 35 0.37 -17.41 33.54
CA ILE A 35 0.64 -16.66 32.35
C ILE A 35 -0.61 -15.80 32.17
N GLN A 36 -0.51 -14.51 32.52
CA GLN A 36 -1.54 -13.55 32.14
C GLN A 36 -1.66 -13.66 30.64
N ALA A 37 -2.84 -14.11 30.19
CA ALA A 37 -3.18 -14.11 28.78
C ALA A 37 -3.02 -12.68 28.28
N ILE A 38 -1.93 -12.41 27.61
CA ILE A 38 -1.74 -11.13 26.91
C ILE A 38 -2.80 -11.18 25.82
N ASP A 39 -3.69 -10.22 25.83
CA ASP A 39 -4.71 -10.05 24.79
C ASP A 39 -4.00 -9.62 23.49
N TYR A 40 -3.46 -10.60 22.78
CA TYR A 40 -2.76 -10.41 21.52
C TYR A 40 -3.73 -10.06 20.37
N TYR A 41 -5.03 -10.25 20.60
CA TYR A 41 -6.05 -10.04 19.58
C TYR A 41 -7.06 -9.00 20.04
N ARG A 42 -6.67 -7.74 19.90
CA ARG A 42 -7.64 -6.66 19.91
C ARG A 42 -8.43 -6.74 18.62
N THR A 43 -9.73 -6.94 18.69
CA THR A 43 -10.61 -6.60 17.59
C THR A 43 -10.79 -5.07 17.66
N PRO A 44 -10.07 -4.30 16.85
CA PRO A 44 -10.26 -2.86 16.88
C PRO A 44 -11.67 -2.57 16.37
N THR A 45 -12.40 -1.71 17.05
CA THR A 45 -13.60 -1.08 16.51
C THR A 45 -13.12 -0.06 15.48
N PHE A 46 -13.11 -0.45 14.22
CA PHE A 46 -12.87 0.46 13.12
C PHE A 46 -14.08 1.38 12.95
N ALA A 47 -13.85 2.68 12.75
CA ALA A 47 -14.87 3.52 12.14
C ALA A 47 -15.16 2.92 10.76
N GLU A 48 -16.44 2.67 10.48
CA GLU A 48 -16.85 2.22 9.14
C GLU A 48 -16.20 3.15 8.11
N PRO A 49 -15.50 2.61 7.08
CA PRO A 49 -14.98 3.45 6.03
C PRO A 49 -16.14 4.24 5.43
N ASP A 50 -15.92 5.52 5.17
CA ASP A 50 -16.94 6.37 4.54
C ASP A 50 -17.22 5.86 3.12
N ASN A 51 -18.15 4.93 3.02
CA ASN A 51 -18.61 4.33 1.76
C ASN A 51 -19.51 5.27 0.96
N THR A 52 -19.62 6.54 1.33
CA THR A 52 -20.49 7.52 0.64
C THR A 52 -19.96 7.97 -0.70
N SER A 53 -18.71 7.64 -1.05
CA SER A 53 -18.16 7.92 -2.37
C SER A 53 -18.78 6.98 -3.40
N LYS A 54 -19.74 7.51 -4.14
CA LYS A 54 -20.37 6.80 -5.26
C LYS A 54 -19.30 6.32 -6.24
N GLN A 55 -19.37 5.04 -6.60
CA GLN A 55 -18.66 4.51 -7.77
C GLN A 55 -18.84 5.45 -8.95
N LEU A 56 -17.75 5.96 -9.51
CA LEU A 56 -17.83 6.75 -10.73
C LEU A 56 -18.20 5.80 -11.87
N ASN A 57 -19.42 5.95 -12.39
CA ASN A 57 -19.93 5.17 -13.51
C ASN A 57 -19.61 5.83 -14.86
N GLY A 58 -18.65 6.76 -14.88
CA GLY A 58 -18.25 7.46 -16.09
C GLY A 58 -17.31 6.63 -16.98
N THR A 59 -17.09 7.14 -18.18
CA THR A 59 -16.00 6.65 -19.03
C THR A 59 -14.65 6.85 -18.32
N PRO A 60 -13.59 6.13 -18.70
CA PRO A 60 -12.25 6.34 -18.14
C PRO A 60 -11.81 7.80 -18.11
N SER A 61 -12.17 8.53 -19.15
CA SER A 61 -11.87 9.95 -19.30
C SER A 61 -12.59 10.84 -18.30
N GLU A 62 -13.90 10.63 -18.14
CA GLU A 62 -14.72 11.37 -17.17
C GLU A 62 -14.24 11.09 -15.76
N ASN A 63 -13.86 9.85 -15.48
CA ASN A 63 -13.33 9.43 -14.19
C ASN A 63 -11.99 10.12 -13.91
N LEU A 64 -11.08 10.16 -14.87
CA LEU A 64 -9.79 10.83 -14.75
C LEU A 64 -9.96 12.33 -14.49
N MET A 65 -10.88 12.98 -15.20
CA MET A 65 -11.21 14.39 -14.99
C MET A 65 -11.84 14.65 -13.63
N ALA A 66 -12.62 13.71 -13.12
CA ALA A 66 -13.18 13.83 -11.77
C ALA A 66 -12.07 13.82 -10.69
N ILE A 67 -11.02 13.02 -10.86
CA ILE A 67 -9.82 13.10 -10.00
C ILE A 67 -9.20 14.48 -10.06
N PHE A 68 -8.87 14.95 -11.24
CA PHE A 68 -8.22 16.25 -11.40
C PHE A 68 -9.03 17.39 -10.81
N LYS A 69 -10.35 17.36 -10.95
CA LYS A 69 -11.26 18.37 -10.38
C LYS A 69 -11.35 18.26 -8.84
N SER A 70 -11.37 17.05 -8.28
CA SER A 70 -11.50 16.85 -6.84
C SER A 70 -10.20 17.16 -6.09
N THR A 71 -9.06 16.90 -6.69
CA THR A 71 -7.75 17.08 -6.07
C THR A 71 -7.18 18.49 -6.26
N GLY A 72 -7.75 19.22 -7.23
CA GLY A 72 -7.31 20.57 -7.55
C GLY A 72 -5.84 20.64 -8.00
N PRO A 73 -5.20 21.82 -7.91
CA PRO A 73 -3.84 22.03 -8.40
C PRO A 73 -2.73 21.34 -7.56
N LYS A 74 -3.07 20.45 -6.64
CA LYS A 74 -2.10 19.71 -5.81
C LYS A 74 -1.42 18.54 -6.53
N ILE A 75 -1.81 18.24 -7.77
CA ILE A 75 -1.15 17.18 -8.55
C ILE A 75 0.26 17.66 -8.90
N ILE A 76 1.22 17.07 -8.23
CA ILE A 76 2.65 17.33 -8.45
C ILE A 76 3.19 16.15 -9.24
N THR A 77 3.70 16.40 -10.43
CA THR A 77 4.52 15.40 -11.13
C THR A 77 5.81 15.19 -10.36
N SER A 78 6.11 13.97 -10.02
CA SER A 78 7.44 13.63 -9.50
C SER A 78 8.43 13.63 -10.66
N LEU A 79 9.44 14.47 -10.58
CA LEU A 79 10.55 14.42 -11.53
C LEU A 79 11.34 13.12 -11.45
N GLY A 80 11.19 12.35 -10.38
CA GLY A 80 11.92 11.10 -10.15
C GLY A 80 11.69 10.01 -11.20
N ARG A 81 10.61 10.09 -11.99
CA ARG A 81 10.35 9.16 -13.10
C ARG A 81 10.84 9.63 -14.45
N MET A 82 11.24 10.88 -14.57
CA MET A 82 11.57 11.48 -15.87
C MET A 82 13.03 11.30 -16.24
N ASN A 83 13.78 10.42 -15.57
CA ASN A 83 15.19 10.16 -15.83
C ASN A 83 15.99 11.44 -16.09
N ILE A 84 15.90 12.39 -15.13
CA ILE A 84 16.55 13.70 -15.17
C ILE A 84 17.37 13.90 -13.89
N THR A 85 18.62 14.38 -14.02
CA THR A 85 19.43 14.76 -12.85
C THR A 85 19.08 16.17 -12.38
N GLU A 86 19.49 16.52 -11.17
CA GLU A 86 19.27 17.86 -10.63
C GLU A 86 19.96 18.94 -11.49
N GLU A 87 21.18 18.69 -11.97
CA GLU A 87 21.90 19.62 -12.83
C GLU A 87 21.15 19.85 -14.15
N GLN A 88 20.67 18.77 -14.77
CA GLN A 88 19.88 18.85 -15.99
C GLN A 88 18.56 19.59 -15.77
N PHE A 89 17.89 19.35 -14.64
CA PHE A 89 16.70 20.11 -14.27
C PHE A 89 16.98 21.60 -14.10
N GLN A 90 18.07 21.97 -13.43
CA GLN A 90 18.44 23.36 -13.24
C GLN A 90 18.76 24.07 -14.58
N GLU A 91 19.33 23.38 -15.55
CA GLU A 91 19.56 23.91 -16.89
C GLU A 91 18.25 24.20 -17.63
N ILE A 92 17.31 23.22 -17.64
CA ILE A 92 15.97 23.42 -18.23
C ILE A 92 15.23 24.56 -17.50
N LYS A 93 15.31 24.62 -16.17
CA LYS A 93 14.70 25.67 -15.36
C LYS A 93 15.21 27.07 -15.71
N ALA A 94 16.52 27.22 -15.85
CA ALA A 94 17.15 28.50 -16.22
C ALA A 94 16.72 28.95 -17.62
N PHE A 95 16.68 28.03 -18.57
CA PHE A 95 16.17 28.28 -19.90
C PHE A 95 14.69 28.70 -19.86
N THR A 96 13.86 27.92 -19.16
CA THR A 96 12.42 28.18 -19.04
C THR A 96 12.14 29.54 -18.41
N TYR A 97 12.90 29.92 -17.37
CA TYR A 97 12.79 31.22 -16.75
C TYR A 97 13.02 32.35 -17.77
N THR A 98 14.01 32.19 -18.64
CA THR A 98 14.28 33.17 -19.69
C THR A 98 13.17 33.22 -20.72
N LEU A 99 12.60 32.06 -21.08
CA LEU A 99 11.51 31.95 -22.04
C LEU A 99 10.22 32.67 -21.58
N VAL A 100 9.92 32.56 -20.28
CA VAL A 100 8.65 33.07 -19.71
C VAL A 100 8.80 34.38 -18.91
N LYS A 101 9.96 35.04 -18.97
CA LYS A 101 10.27 36.22 -18.16
C LYS A 101 9.28 37.37 -18.28
N ASP A 102 8.64 37.51 -19.42
CA ASP A 102 7.68 38.59 -19.73
C ASP A 102 6.21 38.13 -19.50
N CYS A 103 5.99 36.88 -19.09
CA CYS A 103 4.68 36.36 -18.78
C CYS A 103 4.25 36.74 -17.37
N THR A 104 3.00 37.20 -17.20
CA THR A 104 2.45 37.68 -15.94
C THR A 104 1.50 36.70 -15.26
N THR A 105 0.98 35.71 -15.99
CA THR A 105 0.08 34.66 -15.47
C THR A 105 0.65 33.26 -15.72
N GLN A 106 0.19 32.25 -14.96
CA GLN A 106 0.60 30.87 -15.23
C GLN A 106 0.11 30.40 -16.61
N LYS A 107 -1.07 30.84 -17.07
CA LYS A 107 -1.57 30.49 -18.40
C LYS A 107 -0.67 31.02 -19.51
N GLN A 108 -0.20 32.27 -19.40
CA GLN A 108 0.76 32.82 -20.37
C GLN A 108 2.08 32.05 -20.38
N LYS A 109 2.59 31.68 -19.19
CA LYS A 109 3.80 30.84 -19.09
C LYS A 109 3.59 29.48 -19.74
N TYR A 110 2.47 28.81 -19.44
CA TYR A 110 2.10 27.52 -20.01
C TYR A 110 2.04 27.59 -21.54
N ASP A 111 1.35 28.60 -22.08
CA ASP A 111 1.25 28.80 -23.54
C ASP A 111 2.62 29.03 -24.19
N ALA A 112 3.47 29.83 -23.56
CA ALA A 112 4.82 30.09 -24.05
C ALA A 112 5.68 28.81 -24.07
N ILE A 113 5.61 28.02 -23.01
CA ILE A 113 6.33 26.73 -22.89
C ILE A 113 5.84 25.76 -23.98
N HIS A 114 4.54 25.58 -24.06
CA HIS A 114 3.94 24.65 -25.00
C HIS A 114 4.22 25.01 -26.45
N ASN A 115 4.05 26.29 -26.82
CA ASN A 115 4.33 26.78 -28.16
C ASN A 115 5.82 26.64 -28.49
N TRP A 116 6.70 26.94 -27.54
CA TRP A 116 8.12 26.73 -27.74
C TRP A 116 8.45 25.27 -28.04
N ALA A 117 7.88 24.32 -27.29
CA ALA A 117 8.10 22.90 -27.53
C ALA A 117 7.61 22.49 -28.94
N LYS A 118 6.39 22.90 -29.32
CA LYS A 118 5.83 22.68 -30.64
C LYS A 118 6.73 23.21 -31.76
N ASP A 119 7.24 24.43 -31.62
CA ASP A 119 7.95 25.13 -32.68
C ASP A 119 9.46 24.75 -32.77
N ASN A 120 10.03 24.18 -31.72
CA ASN A 120 11.46 23.92 -31.62
C ASN A 120 11.84 22.44 -31.49
N ILE A 121 10.90 21.54 -31.33
CA ILE A 121 11.17 20.10 -31.25
C ILE A 121 10.65 19.45 -32.52
N HIS A 122 11.44 18.56 -33.11
CA HIS A 122 11.07 17.78 -34.30
C HIS A 122 10.70 16.35 -33.89
N TYR A 123 9.57 15.86 -34.38
CA TYR A 123 9.14 14.50 -34.10
C TYR A 123 10.12 13.49 -34.71
N SER A 124 10.65 12.62 -33.86
CA SER A 124 11.61 11.58 -34.23
C SER A 124 11.51 10.43 -33.23
N HIS A 125 11.70 9.21 -33.68
CA HIS A 125 11.69 8.01 -32.82
C HIS A 125 12.96 7.86 -31.95
N SER A 126 13.50 8.98 -31.41
CA SER A 126 14.78 8.99 -30.71
C SER A 126 14.67 8.96 -29.19
N ASP A 127 13.97 9.91 -28.61
CA ASP A 127 14.06 10.15 -27.16
C ASP A 127 12.70 10.30 -26.47
N ASN A 128 12.58 9.71 -25.28
CA ASN A 128 11.46 9.89 -24.36
C ASN A 128 11.83 10.80 -23.18
N ASP A 129 13.10 10.86 -22.83
CA ASP A 129 13.59 11.58 -21.64
C ASP A 129 13.66 13.09 -21.90
N PRO A 130 13.26 13.93 -20.93
CA PRO A 130 13.12 15.38 -21.16
C PRO A 130 14.44 16.07 -21.49
N TYR A 131 15.57 15.69 -20.89
CA TYR A 131 16.84 16.38 -21.10
C TYR A 131 17.44 16.08 -22.51
N PRO A 132 17.52 14.84 -22.99
CA PRO A 132 17.88 14.57 -24.38
C PRO A 132 17.00 15.30 -25.38
N VAL A 133 15.69 15.32 -25.18
CA VAL A 133 14.74 16.06 -26.04
C VAL A 133 15.03 17.57 -26.01
N PHE A 134 15.32 18.12 -24.84
CA PHE A 134 15.70 19.53 -24.69
C PHE A 134 16.97 19.87 -25.45
N ILE A 135 18.01 19.05 -25.38
CA ILE A 135 19.30 19.31 -26.03
C ILE A 135 19.25 19.06 -27.53
N ASN A 136 18.72 17.90 -27.93
CA ASN A 136 18.75 17.45 -29.32
C ASN A 136 17.64 18.06 -30.18
N ARG A 137 16.60 18.64 -29.55
CA ARG A 137 15.41 19.17 -30.25
C ARG A 137 14.65 18.11 -31.05
N THR A 138 14.72 16.84 -30.62
CA THR A 138 14.04 15.71 -31.23
C THR A 138 13.43 14.82 -30.16
N GLY A 139 12.26 14.22 -30.44
CA GLY A 139 11.62 13.30 -29.53
C GLY A 139 10.34 12.69 -30.08
N VAL A 140 9.83 11.66 -29.43
CA VAL A 140 8.48 11.12 -29.62
C VAL A 140 7.45 11.89 -28.80
N CYS A 141 6.17 11.59 -28.92
CA CYS A 141 5.10 12.23 -28.15
C CYS A 141 5.34 12.25 -26.64
N GLN A 142 5.84 11.13 -26.07
CA GLN A 142 6.23 11.05 -24.67
C GLN A 142 7.32 12.06 -24.31
N GLY A 143 8.33 12.21 -25.15
CA GLY A 143 9.43 13.16 -24.94
C GLY A 143 8.97 14.61 -24.94
N TYR A 144 8.05 14.97 -25.84
CA TYR A 144 7.39 16.29 -25.83
C TYR A 144 6.61 16.54 -24.55
N ALA A 145 5.76 15.58 -24.16
CA ALA A 145 4.95 15.69 -22.95
C ALA A 145 5.82 15.78 -21.68
N ASN A 146 6.87 14.96 -21.58
CA ASN A 146 7.80 14.96 -20.45
C ASN A 146 8.56 16.29 -20.36
N LEU A 147 9.07 16.82 -21.46
CA LEU A 147 9.80 18.09 -21.44
C LEU A 147 8.89 19.26 -21.07
N VAL A 148 7.71 19.37 -21.66
CA VAL A 148 6.73 20.41 -21.29
C VAL A 148 6.36 20.32 -19.80
N THR A 149 6.24 19.10 -19.26
CA THR A 149 5.97 18.88 -17.86
C THR A 149 7.10 19.38 -16.96
N VAL A 150 8.35 19.06 -17.27
CA VAL A 150 9.52 19.55 -16.53
C VAL A 150 9.62 21.08 -16.56
N MET A 151 9.39 21.68 -17.72
CA MET A 151 9.39 23.15 -17.88
C MET A 151 8.28 23.80 -17.05
N CYS A 152 7.05 23.27 -17.10
CA CYS A 152 5.92 23.77 -16.32
C CYS A 152 6.14 23.58 -14.82
N TYR A 153 6.66 22.43 -14.41
CA TYR A 153 7.04 22.16 -13.02
C TYR A 153 8.04 23.19 -12.48
N SER A 154 9.03 23.58 -13.29
CA SER A 154 9.99 24.61 -12.93
C SER A 154 9.41 26.01 -12.69
N GLN A 155 8.13 26.22 -13.08
CA GLN A 155 7.38 27.46 -12.97
C GLN A 155 6.17 27.34 -12.03
N ASP A 156 6.11 26.28 -11.21
CA ASP A 156 5.02 25.97 -10.26
C ASP A 156 3.65 25.88 -10.94
N ILE A 157 3.61 25.42 -12.20
CA ILE A 157 2.36 25.15 -12.93
C ILE A 157 1.99 23.69 -12.74
N PRO A 158 0.84 23.38 -12.14
CA PRO A 158 0.37 22.01 -12.01
C PRO A 158 0.14 21.39 -13.37
N ILE A 159 0.73 20.22 -13.63
CA ILE A 159 0.69 19.53 -14.91
C ILE A 159 0.90 18.04 -14.71
N VAL A 160 0.27 17.22 -15.54
CA VAL A 160 0.45 15.77 -15.58
C VAL A 160 0.59 15.29 -17.02
N VAL A 161 1.41 14.28 -17.23
CA VAL A 161 1.47 13.54 -18.49
C VAL A 161 0.33 12.54 -18.53
N VAL A 162 -0.31 12.40 -19.67
CA VAL A 162 -1.37 11.43 -19.92
C VAL A 162 -0.96 10.55 -21.08
N ASN A 163 -1.04 9.25 -20.89
CA ASN A 163 -0.83 8.24 -21.91
C ASN A 163 -2.17 7.62 -22.33
N GLY A 164 -2.31 7.32 -23.59
CA GLY A 164 -3.53 6.74 -24.11
C GLY A 164 -3.43 6.45 -25.60
N TYR A 165 -4.56 6.52 -26.28
CA TYR A 165 -4.67 6.25 -27.70
C TYR A 165 -5.26 7.43 -28.45
N LEU A 166 -4.63 7.77 -29.57
CA LEU A 166 -5.25 8.46 -30.67
C LEU A 166 -5.92 7.42 -31.56
N SER A 167 -7.20 7.51 -31.77
CA SER A 167 -7.94 6.52 -32.58
C SER A 167 -7.38 6.35 -34.00
N THR A 168 -6.66 7.35 -34.52
CA THR A 168 -6.08 7.34 -35.86
C THR A 168 -4.65 6.81 -35.91
N TYR A 169 -3.86 7.00 -34.83
CA TYR A 169 -2.40 6.76 -34.86
C TYR A 169 -1.90 5.79 -33.77
N GLY A 170 -2.79 5.32 -32.88
CA GLY A 170 -2.40 4.40 -31.81
C GLY A 170 -1.91 5.08 -30.54
N ALA A 171 -0.94 4.49 -29.86
CA ALA A 171 -0.43 4.98 -28.59
C ALA A 171 0.09 6.42 -28.69
N HIS A 172 -0.30 7.26 -27.73
CA HIS A 172 0.04 8.68 -27.70
C HIS A 172 0.19 9.21 -26.27
N ALA A 173 1.00 10.26 -26.12
CA ALA A 173 1.18 10.97 -24.86
C ALA A 173 0.90 12.46 -25.05
N TRP A 174 0.18 13.04 -24.07
CA TRP A 174 -0.16 14.47 -24.01
C TRP A 174 -0.14 14.96 -22.57
N VAL A 175 -0.61 16.17 -22.30
CA VAL A 175 -0.58 16.74 -20.93
C VAL A 175 -1.95 17.31 -20.52
N TYR A 176 -2.22 17.24 -19.21
CA TYR A 176 -3.22 18.07 -18.54
C TYR A 176 -2.50 19.08 -17.67
N ALA A 177 -2.77 20.35 -17.89
CA ALA A 177 -2.20 21.43 -17.10
C ALA A 177 -3.31 22.25 -16.42
N CYS A 178 -3.01 22.78 -15.22
CA CYS A 178 -3.93 23.59 -14.45
C CYS A 178 -3.35 24.99 -14.12
N PRO A 179 -2.97 25.79 -15.13
CA PRO A 179 -2.51 27.14 -14.91
C PRO A 179 -3.66 28.01 -14.37
N ASP A 180 -3.36 28.85 -13.38
CA ASP A 180 -4.32 29.77 -12.74
C ASP A 180 -5.59 29.05 -12.23
N GLY A 181 -5.47 27.75 -11.85
CA GLY A 181 -6.55 26.94 -11.28
C GLY A 181 -7.59 26.42 -12.31
N LYS A 182 -7.36 26.59 -13.62
CA LYS A 182 -8.22 26.05 -14.66
C LYS A 182 -7.51 24.95 -15.45
N TRP A 183 -8.19 23.81 -15.63
CA TRP A 183 -7.67 22.68 -16.36
C TRP A 183 -7.77 22.85 -17.87
N TYR A 184 -6.69 22.47 -18.57
CA TYR A 184 -6.58 22.45 -20.02
C TYR A 184 -5.95 21.14 -20.47
N VAL A 185 -6.41 20.62 -21.60
CA VAL A 185 -5.73 19.56 -22.34
C VAL A 185 -4.78 20.20 -23.33
N GLY A 186 -3.51 19.84 -23.24
CA GLY A 186 -2.48 20.24 -24.17
C GLY A 186 -1.83 19.05 -24.86
N ASP A 187 -1.63 19.15 -26.15
CA ASP A 187 -0.88 18.17 -26.93
C ASP A 187 0.31 18.89 -27.61
N PRO A 188 1.47 18.86 -26.99
CA PRO A 188 2.63 19.58 -27.51
C PRO A 188 3.14 19.01 -28.84
N THR A 189 2.91 17.73 -29.12
CA THR A 189 3.28 17.11 -30.39
C THR A 189 2.44 17.68 -31.55
N ASN A 190 1.14 17.88 -31.31
CA ASN A 190 0.18 18.32 -32.29
C ASN A 190 -0.17 19.82 -32.17
N GLY A 191 0.38 20.51 -31.19
CA GLY A 191 0.30 21.95 -31.02
C GLY A 191 -1.00 22.50 -30.44
N TYR A 192 -1.69 21.73 -29.60
CA TYR A 192 -2.90 22.18 -28.89
C TYR A 192 -2.54 22.61 -27.47
N THR A 193 -2.98 23.80 -27.03
CA THR A 193 -2.63 24.37 -25.73
C THR A 193 -3.80 24.57 -24.77
N ASP A 194 -5.04 24.66 -25.31
CA ASP A 194 -6.13 25.32 -24.60
C ASP A 194 -7.46 24.59 -24.70
N ARG A 195 -7.46 23.31 -24.99
CA ARG A 195 -8.69 22.57 -25.12
C ARG A 195 -9.33 22.36 -23.75
N ASP A 196 -10.66 22.54 -23.74
CA ASP A 196 -11.46 22.21 -22.58
C ASP A 196 -11.41 20.68 -22.35
N PRO A 197 -11.01 20.21 -21.18
CA PRO A 197 -11.04 18.79 -20.87
C PRO A 197 -12.40 18.15 -21.15
N ASP A 198 -13.49 18.80 -20.75
CA ASP A 198 -14.85 18.27 -20.94
C ASP A 198 -15.22 18.16 -22.43
N GLY A 199 -14.65 19.01 -23.28
CA GLY A 199 -14.86 18.97 -24.76
C GLY A 199 -13.91 18.01 -25.49
N CYS A 200 -12.75 17.67 -24.91
CA CYS A 200 -11.80 16.79 -25.59
C CYS A 200 -12.24 15.33 -25.64
N TRP A 201 -13.13 14.92 -24.77
CA TRP A 201 -13.62 13.55 -24.70
C TRP A 201 -14.79 13.24 -25.65
N THR A 202 -15.51 14.25 -26.07
CA THR A 202 -16.71 14.14 -26.90
C THR A 202 -16.44 14.45 -28.38
N MET A 203 -15.26 14.24 -28.85
CA MET A 203 -14.69 14.85 -30.04
C MET A 203 -15.11 14.22 -31.37
N ASP A 204 -16.33 14.42 -31.75
CA ASP A 204 -16.77 14.19 -33.12
C ASP A 204 -16.38 15.31 -34.09
N ASN A 205 -15.76 16.42 -33.63
CA ASN A 205 -15.70 17.67 -34.38
C ASN A 205 -14.32 18.28 -34.62
N ILE A 206 -13.21 17.56 -34.38
CA ILE A 206 -11.91 18.07 -34.78
C ILE A 206 -11.47 17.41 -36.07
N SER A 207 -11.47 18.18 -37.15
CA SER A 207 -10.96 17.72 -38.43
C SER A 207 -9.49 17.27 -38.28
N GLY A 208 -9.25 15.98 -38.39
CA GLY A 208 -7.93 15.37 -38.37
C GLY A 208 -7.54 14.65 -37.04
N TYR A 209 -8.32 14.78 -35.97
CA TYR A 209 -8.09 14.08 -34.70
C TYR A 209 -9.35 13.41 -34.21
N THR A 210 -9.32 12.12 -34.19
CA THR A 210 -10.34 11.29 -33.62
C THR A 210 -9.88 10.88 -32.22
N HIS A 211 -10.55 11.34 -31.21
CA HIS A 211 -10.55 10.92 -29.82
C HIS A 211 -9.17 10.62 -29.15
N LEU A 212 -8.76 11.49 -28.26
CA LEU A 212 -7.77 11.18 -27.23
C LEU A 212 -8.46 10.33 -26.15
N ILE A 213 -8.10 9.06 -26.04
CA ILE A 213 -8.65 8.14 -25.05
C ILE A 213 -7.55 7.85 -24.03
N PRO A 214 -7.55 8.47 -22.85
CA PRO A 214 -6.56 8.18 -21.83
C PRO A 214 -6.77 6.75 -21.33
N THR A 215 -5.72 5.99 -21.32
CA THR A 215 -5.66 4.66 -20.68
C THR A 215 -4.85 4.70 -19.42
N GLU A 216 -3.92 5.63 -19.31
CA GLU A 216 -3.01 5.79 -18.18
C GLU A 216 -2.68 7.27 -18.03
N ALA A 217 -2.73 7.78 -16.82
CA ALA A 217 -2.15 9.06 -16.50
C ALA A 217 -0.87 8.81 -15.71
N ASP A 218 0.21 9.41 -16.12
CA ASP A 218 1.43 9.51 -15.31
C ASP A 218 1.18 10.50 -14.16
N VAL A 219 0.12 10.27 -13.43
CA VAL A 219 -0.18 10.97 -12.20
C VAL A 219 0.73 10.34 -11.16
N ASP A 220 1.98 10.75 -11.18
CA ASP A 220 2.91 10.34 -10.19
C ASP A 220 2.51 10.96 -8.91
N LEU A 221 1.69 11.05 -8.21
CA LEU A 221 1.51 11.51 -6.85
C LEU A 221 0.44 12.59 -6.70
N PHE A 222 -0.73 12.12 -6.65
CA PHE A 222 -1.79 12.78 -5.94
C PHE A 222 -1.56 12.54 -4.43
N THR A 223 -1.31 13.60 -3.68
CA THR A 223 -1.06 13.54 -2.24
C THR A 223 -2.12 14.33 -1.48
N ASP A 224 -2.73 13.71 -0.50
CA ASP A 224 -3.53 14.37 0.54
C ASP A 224 -2.88 14.20 1.93
N ASP A 225 -3.60 14.54 2.99
CA ASP A 225 -3.13 14.39 4.36
C ASP A 225 -3.02 12.93 4.81
N TYR A 226 -3.56 12.01 4.02
CA TYR A 226 -3.63 10.58 4.34
C TYR A 226 -2.56 9.78 3.62
N ALA A 227 -2.41 9.96 2.29
CA ALA A 227 -1.52 9.16 1.47
C ALA A 227 -1.12 9.87 0.19
N THR A 228 -0.18 9.24 -0.49
CA THR A 228 0.18 9.51 -1.86
C THR A 228 -0.38 8.37 -2.72
N TYR A 229 -1.06 8.72 -3.78
CA TYR A 229 -1.79 7.79 -4.64
C TYR A 229 -1.22 7.79 -6.04
N ARG A 230 -1.32 6.65 -6.69
CA ARG A 230 -1.03 6.46 -8.10
C ARG A 230 -2.28 5.99 -8.82
N TYR A 231 -2.62 6.64 -9.91
CA TYR A 231 -3.67 6.17 -10.80
C TYR A 231 -3.11 5.13 -11.78
N TYR A 232 -3.71 3.97 -11.83
CA TYR A 232 -3.36 2.91 -12.76
C TYR A 232 -4.59 2.03 -13.04
N ASP A 233 -4.82 1.68 -14.30
CA ASP A 233 -5.90 0.77 -14.71
C ASP A 233 -7.27 1.09 -14.06
N TYR A 234 -7.70 2.35 -14.23
CA TYR A 234 -8.99 2.88 -13.74
C TYR A 234 -9.19 2.82 -12.22
N SER A 235 -8.13 2.68 -11.47
CA SER A 235 -8.17 2.63 -10.01
C SER A 235 -7.04 3.45 -9.37
N LEU A 236 -7.18 3.75 -8.09
CA LEU A 236 -6.09 4.31 -7.30
C LEU A 236 -5.34 3.21 -6.57
N ASN A 237 -4.04 3.39 -6.51
CA ASN A 237 -3.14 2.60 -5.68
C ASN A 237 -2.51 3.52 -4.64
N ILE A 238 -2.42 3.09 -3.38
CA ILE A 238 -1.65 3.80 -2.37
C ILE A 238 -0.17 3.48 -2.59
N ASP A 239 0.60 4.53 -2.91
CA ASP A 239 2.04 4.45 -3.14
C ASP A 239 2.84 4.78 -1.88
N LYS A 240 2.35 5.71 -1.04
CA LYS A 240 2.97 6.09 0.22
C LYS A 240 1.91 6.51 1.23
N VAL A 241 2.07 6.09 2.47
CA VAL A 241 1.22 6.53 3.59
C VAL A 241 1.86 7.75 4.25
N THR A 242 1.10 8.83 4.41
CA THR A 242 1.55 10.08 5.04
C THR A 242 0.92 10.32 6.41
N THR A 243 -0.26 9.72 6.66
CA THR A 243 -0.92 9.80 7.97
C THR A 243 -0.17 8.99 9.03
N MET A 244 -0.32 9.42 10.29
CA MET A 244 0.18 8.69 11.47
C MET A 244 -0.96 8.06 12.27
N ASN A 245 -2.16 7.99 11.71
CA ASN A 245 -3.32 7.40 12.38
C ASN A 245 -3.15 5.89 12.53
N ASN A 246 -3.32 5.40 13.75
CA ASN A 246 -3.31 3.97 14.08
C ASN A 246 -4.60 3.60 14.82
N PRO A 247 -5.40 2.64 14.35
CA PRO A 247 -5.17 1.84 13.13
C PRO A 247 -5.27 2.67 11.84
N LEU A 248 -4.49 2.27 10.83
CA LEU A 248 -4.60 2.80 9.49
C LEU A 248 -5.80 2.16 8.80
N VAL A 249 -6.87 2.91 8.59
CA VAL A 249 -8.04 2.44 7.84
C VAL A 249 -7.92 2.90 6.40
N VAL A 250 -7.69 1.97 5.46
CA VAL A 250 -7.58 2.31 4.05
C VAL A 250 -8.96 2.73 3.51
N PRO A 251 -9.12 3.96 2.99
CA PRO A 251 -10.42 4.43 2.53
C PRO A 251 -10.89 3.63 1.31
N TYR A 252 -12.22 3.54 1.14
CA TYR A 252 -12.81 2.87 -0.01
C TYR A 252 -12.46 3.56 -1.32
N SER A 253 -12.51 4.89 -1.33
CA SER A 253 -12.23 5.69 -2.50
C SER A 253 -11.73 7.08 -2.11
N VAL A 254 -11.06 7.73 -3.04
CA VAL A 254 -10.67 9.14 -2.95
C VAL A 254 -11.08 9.83 -4.24
N GLY A 255 -11.75 10.97 -4.14
CA GLY A 255 -12.20 11.72 -5.29
C GLY A 255 -13.16 10.96 -6.23
N GLY A 256 -13.86 9.92 -5.70
CA GLY A 256 -14.73 9.04 -6.46
C GLY A 256 -14.04 7.86 -7.13
N PHE A 257 -12.73 7.72 -6.99
CA PHE A 257 -11.99 6.56 -7.47
C PHE A 257 -11.83 5.53 -6.39
N VAL A 258 -12.23 4.30 -6.70
CA VAL A 258 -12.02 3.16 -5.81
C VAL A 258 -10.53 2.89 -5.67
N ILE A 259 -10.07 2.76 -4.44
CA ILE A 259 -8.72 2.28 -4.15
C ILE A 259 -8.75 0.75 -4.23
N ARG A 260 -8.01 0.15 -5.16
CA ARG A 260 -7.99 -1.30 -5.34
C ARG A 260 -6.71 -1.96 -4.88
N SER A 261 -5.67 -1.18 -4.68
CA SER A 261 -4.37 -1.71 -4.29
C SER A 261 -3.78 -0.91 -3.13
N PHE A 262 -3.25 -1.65 -2.17
CA PHE A 262 -2.45 -1.10 -1.08
C PHE A 262 -1.02 -1.61 -1.24
N ASN A 263 -0.16 -0.74 -1.76
CA ASN A 263 1.17 -1.14 -2.25
C ASN A 263 2.23 -0.08 -1.96
N PRO A 264 2.40 0.33 -0.68
CA PRO A 264 3.37 1.36 -0.35
C PRO A 264 4.76 1.01 -0.86
N SER A 265 5.38 1.95 -1.57
CA SER A 265 6.76 1.86 -2.06
C SER A 265 7.80 2.10 -0.97
N GLU A 266 7.37 2.70 0.14
CA GLU A 266 8.18 2.99 1.32
C GLU A 266 7.65 2.26 2.56
N GLU A 267 8.49 2.15 3.59
CA GLU A 267 8.10 1.61 4.90
C GLU A 267 6.96 2.47 5.50
N LEU A 268 5.98 1.81 6.14
CA LEU A 268 4.93 2.52 6.85
C LEU A 268 5.51 3.35 8.00
N PRO A 269 4.89 4.49 8.36
CA PRO A 269 5.23 5.20 9.58
C PRO A 269 5.29 4.27 10.80
N ALA A 270 6.27 4.47 11.67
CA ALA A 270 6.53 3.56 12.80
C ALA A 270 5.37 3.49 13.81
N GLU A 271 4.54 4.50 13.82
CA GLU A 271 3.33 4.62 14.65
C GLU A 271 2.21 3.69 14.19
N ILE A 272 2.24 3.24 12.94
CA ILE A 272 1.22 2.35 12.37
C ILE A 272 1.62 0.91 12.70
N THR A 273 0.85 0.31 13.60
CA THR A 273 0.98 -1.09 13.99
C THR A 273 -0.15 -1.96 13.45
N ASP A 274 -1.25 -1.35 13.06
CA ASP A 274 -2.46 -2.04 12.63
C ASP A 274 -3.02 -1.40 11.35
N VAL A 275 -3.41 -2.23 10.39
CA VAL A 275 -3.98 -1.80 9.11
C VAL A 275 -5.32 -2.51 8.88
N TYR A 276 -6.34 -1.76 8.44
CA TYR A 276 -7.60 -2.32 7.98
C TYR A 276 -7.75 -2.13 6.46
N LEU A 277 -8.00 -3.21 5.75
CA LEU A 277 -8.23 -3.27 4.30
C LEU A 277 -9.67 -3.66 4.02
N GLY A 278 -10.44 -2.77 3.39
CA GLY A 278 -11.84 -2.98 3.03
C GLY A 278 -12.03 -3.98 1.88
N GLU A 279 -13.30 -4.20 1.52
CA GLU A 279 -13.72 -5.08 0.43
C GLU A 279 -13.15 -4.67 -0.95
N ASN A 280 -12.83 -3.39 -1.11
CA ASN A 280 -12.31 -2.80 -2.34
C ASN A 280 -10.86 -3.17 -2.65
N ILE A 281 -10.06 -3.55 -1.63
CA ILE A 281 -8.65 -3.86 -1.81
C ILE A 281 -8.49 -5.29 -2.30
N THR A 282 -8.25 -5.45 -3.58
CA THR A 282 -8.06 -6.75 -4.22
C THR A 282 -6.60 -7.11 -4.43
N THR A 283 -5.72 -6.12 -4.32
CA THR A 283 -4.29 -6.27 -4.53
C THR A 283 -3.52 -5.68 -3.36
N PHE A 284 -2.60 -6.45 -2.82
CA PHE A 284 -1.76 -6.10 -1.69
C PHE A 284 -0.33 -6.54 -1.99
N GLY A 285 0.60 -5.59 -1.96
CA GLY A 285 2.03 -5.91 -2.11
C GLY A 285 2.39 -6.59 -3.42
N GLU A 286 2.08 -5.99 -4.59
CA GLU A 286 2.54 -6.53 -5.87
C GLU A 286 4.03 -6.31 -6.08
N SER A 287 4.83 -7.31 -5.77
CA SER A 287 6.13 -7.43 -6.40
C SER A 287 6.33 -8.88 -6.87
N TYR A 288 6.96 -9.02 -8.02
CA TYR A 288 7.34 -10.30 -8.64
C TYR A 288 8.18 -11.21 -7.72
N ASN A 289 8.55 -10.73 -6.53
CA ASN A 289 9.25 -11.46 -5.49
C ASN A 289 8.56 -11.28 -4.14
N MET A 290 7.58 -12.13 -3.83
CA MET A 290 6.92 -12.21 -2.51
C MET A 290 7.91 -12.26 -1.33
N ARG A 291 9.14 -12.73 -1.55
CA ARG A 291 10.21 -12.77 -0.55
C ARG A 291 10.80 -11.41 -0.17
N LEU A 292 10.65 -10.37 -1.01
CA LEU A 292 11.17 -9.03 -0.75
C LEU A 292 10.17 -8.13 -0.03
N ILE A 293 8.88 -8.42 -0.09
CA ILE A 293 7.82 -7.62 0.53
C ILE A 293 7.91 -7.69 2.06
N ILE A 294 8.31 -8.82 2.62
CA ILE A 294 8.46 -9.04 4.06
C ILE A 294 9.41 -8.03 4.71
N ASN A 295 10.40 -7.54 3.97
CA ASN A 295 11.44 -6.67 4.53
C ASN A 295 11.13 -5.17 4.48
N ASN A 296 10.18 -4.71 3.65
CA ASN A 296 9.96 -3.27 3.42
C ASN A 296 8.63 -2.75 3.96
N PHE A 297 7.70 -3.61 4.35
CA PHE A 297 6.30 -3.25 4.60
C PHE A 297 5.95 -3.02 6.07
N GLY A 298 6.86 -2.54 6.88
CA GLY A 298 6.53 -2.22 8.27
C GLY A 298 6.97 -3.31 9.25
N LYS A 299 8.22 -3.22 9.65
CA LYS A 299 8.78 -4.03 10.75
C LYS A 299 8.06 -3.85 12.09
N ASN A 300 7.25 -2.79 12.22
CA ASN A 300 6.45 -2.50 13.41
C ASN A 300 4.99 -2.96 13.27
N LEU A 301 4.58 -3.40 12.06
CA LEU A 301 3.21 -3.79 11.80
C LEU A 301 2.88 -5.09 12.52
N GLN A 302 1.87 -5.06 13.38
CA GLN A 302 1.45 -6.19 14.23
C GLN A 302 0.26 -6.93 13.65
N ALA A 303 -0.64 -6.25 12.93
CA ALA A 303 -1.80 -6.89 12.34
C ALA A 303 -2.30 -6.20 11.08
N ILE A 304 -2.85 -7.01 10.16
CA ILE A 304 -3.66 -6.53 9.05
C ILE A 304 -5.03 -7.22 9.14
N TYR A 305 -6.06 -6.40 9.24
CA TYR A 305 -7.45 -6.84 9.27
C TYR A 305 -8.04 -6.69 7.87
N ILE A 306 -8.71 -7.73 7.43
CA ILE A 306 -9.36 -7.79 6.12
C ILE A 306 -10.87 -7.85 6.33
N ASP A 307 -11.61 -7.00 5.62
CA ASP A 307 -13.06 -7.03 5.62
C ASP A 307 -13.59 -8.43 5.20
N GLU A 308 -14.58 -8.95 5.88
CA GLU A 308 -15.14 -10.30 5.63
C GLU A 308 -15.71 -10.43 4.21
N SER A 309 -16.24 -9.34 3.65
CA SER A 309 -16.75 -9.28 2.27
C SER A 309 -15.67 -9.15 1.20
N ASN A 310 -14.39 -8.99 1.58
CA ASN A 310 -13.31 -8.85 0.60
C ASN A 310 -13.26 -10.07 -0.35
N PRO A 311 -13.34 -9.86 -1.67
CA PRO A 311 -13.44 -10.98 -2.62
C PRO A 311 -12.14 -11.75 -2.84
N ALA A 312 -10.99 -11.14 -2.57
CA ALA A 312 -9.67 -11.65 -2.94
C ALA A 312 -8.80 -12.05 -1.75
N LEU A 313 -8.97 -11.35 -0.63
CA LEU A 313 -8.15 -11.52 0.56
C LEU A 313 -8.98 -12.04 1.73
N LEU A 314 -8.30 -12.67 2.68
CA LEU A 314 -8.84 -13.16 3.94
C LEU A 314 -7.86 -12.82 5.06
N GLY A 315 -8.37 -12.27 6.16
CA GLY A 315 -7.61 -12.04 7.38
C GLY A 315 -7.81 -13.19 8.39
N HIS A 316 -6.72 -13.62 9.02
CA HIS A 316 -6.80 -14.53 10.16
C HIS A 316 -5.73 -14.12 11.18
N LYS A 317 -6.15 -13.76 12.39
CA LYS A 317 -5.24 -13.38 13.47
C LYS A 317 -4.19 -12.31 13.05
N GLY A 318 -4.62 -11.34 12.25
CA GLY A 318 -3.73 -10.29 11.74
C GLY A 318 -2.85 -10.68 10.55
N ILE A 319 -2.91 -11.92 10.10
CA ILE A 319 -2.16 -12.47 8.96
C ILE A 319 -3.04 -12.44 7.72
N VAL A 320 -2.47 -12.13 6.56
CA VAL A 320 -3.18 -12.03 5.28
C VAL A 320 -3.03 -13.31 4.47
N TYR A 321 -4.13 -13.79 3.95
CA TYR A 321 -4.23 -14.92 3.04
C TYR A 321 -4.89 -14.50 1.73
N ARG A 322 -4.54 -15.14 0.62
CA ARG A 322 -5.28 -15.06 -0.65
C ARG A 322 -6.35 -16.13 -0.71
N LYS A 323 -7.53 -15.74 -1.16
CA LYS A 323 -8.60 -16.68 -1.49
C LYS A 323 -8.29 -17.34 -2.85
N ASN A 324 -8.18 -18.66 -2.87
CA ASN A 324 -8.00 -19.45 -4.09
C ASN A 324 -9.10 -20.53 -4.13
N GLY A 325 -10.25 -20.18 -4.69
CA GLY A 325 -11.46 -20.99 -4.59
C GLY A 325 -11.86 -21.20 -3.13
N ASN A 326 -11.92 -22.46 -2.70
CA ASN A 326 -12.25 -22.83 -1.30
C ASN A 326 -11.02 -22.95 -0.40
N GLN A 327 -9.83 -22.59 -0.89
CA GLN A 327 -8.58 -22.65 -0.12
C GLN A 327 -8.08 -21.24 0.19
N ALA A 328 -7.42 -21.12 1.35
CA ALA A 328 -6.69 -19.94 1.74
C ALA A 328 -5.19 -20.21 1.59
N GLN A 329 -4.50 -19.38 0.83
CA GLN A 329 -3.05 -19.45 0.68
C GLN A 329 -2.41 -18.36 1.51
N LEU A 330 -1.46 -18.70 2.37
CA LEU A 330 -0.68 -17.71 3.12
C LEU A 330 -0.06 -16.70 2.16
N TYR A 331 -0.27 -15.43 2.46
CA TYR A 331 0.17 -14.35 1.60
C TYR A 331 1.15 -13.41 2.27
N TYR A 332 0.85 -12.95 3.50
CA TYR A 332 1.69 -12.00 4.21
C TYR A 332 1.57 -12.14 5.73
N ILE A 333 2.70 -12.13 6.43
CA ILE A 333 2.80 -12.09 7.88
C ILE A 333 3.40 -10.73 8.27
N PRO A 334 2.71 -9.89 9.07
CA PRO A 334 3.24 -8.60 9.52
C PRO A 334 4.53 -8.72 10.32
N GLY A 335 5.54 -7.91 9.96
CA GLY A 335 6.90 -8.06 10.47
C GLY A 335 7.11 -7.75 11.96
N GLY A 336 6.16 -7.06 12.61
CA GLY A 336 6.19 -6.74 14.04
C GLY A 336 5.50 -7.78 14.94
N MET A 337 4.89 -8.84 14.36
CA MET A 337 4.20 -9.86 15.15
C MET A 337 5.18 -10.63 16.06
N GLU A 338 4.88 -10.68 17.36
CA GLU A 338 5.64 -11.51 18.29
C GLU A 338 5.09 -12.93 18.38
N LEU A 339 3.82 -13.10 18.05
CA LEU A 339 3.12 -14.38 18.01
C LEU A 339 2.53 -14.61 16.62
N ILE A 340 2.84 -15.73 16.01
CA ILE A 340 2.29 -16.16 14.72
C ILE A 340 1.41 -17.39 14.94
N GLU A 341 0.13 -17.28 14.56
CA GLU A 341 -0.80 -18.40 14.49
C GLU A 341 -1.32 -18.51 13.06
N LEU A 342 -0.99 -19.60 12.39
CA LEU A 342 -1.38 -19.85 11.02
C LEU A 342 -2.78 -20.50 10.93
N MET A 343 -3.45 -20.27 9.78
CA MET A 343 -4.64 -21.03 9.44
C MET A 343 -4.31 -22.53 9.27
N PRO A 344 -5.31 -23.42 9.43
CA PRO A 344 -5.11 -24.83 9.20
C PRO A 344 -4.48 -25.15 7.84
N MET A 345 -3.36 -25.88 7.88
CA MET A 345 -2.64 -26.39 6.70
C MET A 345 -2.08 -27.77 7.00
N GLU A 346 -2.15 -28.68 6.05
CA GLU A 346 -1.64 -30.04 6.25
C GLU A 346 -0.12 -30.09 6.23
N VAL A 347 0.51 -29.28 5.40
CA VAL A 347 1.96 -29.22 5.23
C VAL A 347 2.42 -27.78 5.36
N VAL A 348 3.39 -27.55 6.22
CA VAL A 348 4.12 -26.28 6.35
C VAL A 348 5.35 -26.39 5.45
N GLU A 349 5.28 -25.73 4.30
CA GLU A 349 6.31 -25.79 3.28
C GLU A 349 7.55 -24.97 3.67
N LYS A 350 8.64 -25.24 2.96
CA LYS A 350 9.87 -24.48 3.07
C LYS A 350 9.66 -22.97 2.96
N ASN A 351 10.30 -22.18 3.85
CA ASN A 351 10.22 -20.72 3.90
C ASN A 351 8.80 -20.16 4.16
N THR A 352 7.93 -20.92 4.80
CA THR A 352 6.62 -20.44 5.23
C THR A 352 6.77 -19.25 6.18
N ILE A 353 7.70 -19.30 7.14
CA ILE A 353 8.06 -18.19 8.02
C ILE A 353 9.54 -17.89 7.82
N TYR A 354 9.84 -16.80 7.15
CA TYR A 354 11.19 -16.47 6.71
C TYR A 354 11.56 -15.02 7.03
N ASN A 355 12.76 -14.80 7.60
CA ASN A 355 13.29 -13.47 7.94
C ASN A 355 12.37 -12.68 8.89
N HIS A 356 11.73 -13.34 9.86
CA HIS A 356 10.82 -12.70 10.78
C HIS A 356 11.55 -12.31 12.08
N TYR A 357 11.92 -11.03 12.21
CA TYR A 357 12.80 -10.53 13.27
C TYR A 357 12.12 -10.25 14.61
N ALA A 358 10.79 -10.25 14.66
CA ALA A 358 10.03 -9.96 15.87
C ALA A 358 9.50 -11.22 16.56
N VAL A 359 9.22 -12.29 15.81
CA VAL A 359 8.52 -13.47 16.30
C VAL A 359 9.27 -14.15 17.46
N LYS A 360 8.51 -14.46 18.51
CA LYS A 360 8.93 -15.21 19.69
C LYS A 360 8.26 -16.57 19.76
N GLU A 361 7.00 -16.65 19.32
CA GLU A 361 6.19 -17.85 19.39
C GLU A 361 5.48 -18.13 18.07
N ILE A 362 5.43 -19.40 17.68
CA ILE A 362 4.73 -19.87 16.49
C ILE A 362 3.80 -21.00 16.88
N TYR A 363 2.54 -20.91 16.45
CA TYR A 363 1.53 -21.95 16.65
C TYR A 363 1.11 -22.53 15.31
N PHE A 364 1.34 -23.83 15.15
CA PHE A 364 0.80 -24.58 14.03
C PHE A 364 -0.53 -25.21 14.46
N PRO A 365 -1.60 -25.02 13.66
CA PRO A 365 -2.93 -25.44 14.04
C PRO A 365 -3.11 -26.96 14.03
N GLU A 366 -4.13 -27.43 14.73
CA GLU A 366 -4.59 -28.82 14.60
C GLU A 366 -4.87 -29.17 13.14
N GLY A 367 -4.40 -30.35 12.72
CA GLY A 367 -4.47 -30.77 11.31
C GLY A 367 -3.18 -30.58 10.54
N THR A 368 -2.19 -29.86 11.07
CA THR A 368 -0.82 -29.85 10.51
C THR A 368 -0.21 -31.25 10.68
N LYS A 369 0.15 -31.88 9.56
CA LYS A 369 0.70 -33.23 9.50
C LYS A 369 2.22 -33.24 9.37
N LYS A 370 2.77 -32.24 8.65
CA LYS A 370 4.21 -32.16 8.37
C LYS A 370 4.71 -30.73 8.37
N ILE A 371 5.90 -30.53 8.95
CA ILE A 371 6.68 -29.30 8.89
C ILE A 371 7.99 -29.63 8.16
N GLU A 372 8.15 -29.06 6.97
CA GLU A 372 9.27 -29.38 6.08
C GLU A 372 10.56 -28.67 6.48
N ASP A 373 11.65 -29.14 5.88
CA ASP A 373 12.98 -28.53 5.98
C ASP A 373 12.94 -27.02 5.71
N SER A 374 13.59 -26.23 6.56
CA SER A 374 13.64 -24.76 6.50
C SER A 374 12.26 -24.08 6.40
N ALA A 375 11.23 -24.69 6.99
CA ALA A 375 9.90 -24.08 7.06
C ALA A 375 9.90 -22.80 7.90
N ILE A 376 10.75 -22.74 8.94
CA ILE A 376 11.03 -21.57 9.78
C ILE A 376 12.50 -21.23 9.60
N GLU A 377 12.79 -20.05 9.04
CA GLU A 377 14.17 -19.68 8.74
C GLU A 377 14.45 -18.20 9.11
N ASN A 378 15.63 -17.94 9.69
CA ASN A 378 16.09 -16.59 10.03
C ASN A 378 15.15 -15.84 11.00
N CYS A 379 14.70 -16.49 12.07
CA CYS A 379 13.87 -15.91 13.13
C CYS A 379 14.69 -15.74 14.41
N PRO A 380 15.47 -14.66 14.57
CA PRO A 380 16.50 -14.54 15.62
C PRO A 380 15.97 -14.39 17.04
N LYS A 381 14.67 -14.10 17.21
CA LYS A 381 14.02 -13.96 18.52
C LYS A 381 13.11 -15.14 18.87
N LEU A 382 13.06 -16.17 18.02
CA LEU A 382 12.19 -17.31 18.22
C LEU A 382 12.57 -18.06 19.50
N GLU A 383 11.60 -18.26 20.37
CA GLU A 383 11.72 -18.92 21.67
C GLU A 383 10.99 -20.27 21.69
N ARG A 384 9.76 -20.30 21.15
CA ARG A 384 8.87 -21.46 21.22
C ARG A 384 8.15 -21.74 19.90
N VAL A 385 8.00 -23.03 19.62
CA VAL A 385 7.18 -23.51 18.49
C VAL A 385 6.23 -24.59 19.00
N TYR A 386 4.93 -24.36 18.83
CA TYR A 386 3.87 -25.30 19.21
C TYR A 386 3.39 -26.06 17.98
N ILE A 387 3.44 -27.36 18.04
CA ILE A 387 3.06 -28.27 16.94
C ILE A 387 2.04 -29.31 17.42
N PRO A 388 1.09 -29.76 16.57
CA PRO A 388 0.18 -30.84 16.93
C PRO A 388 0.92 -32.11 17.37
N GLU A 389 0.31 -32.88 18.26
CA GLU A 389 0.91 -34.09 18.87
C GLU A 389 1.45 -35.09 17.83
N GLY A 390 0.72 -35.28 16.73
CA GLY A 390 1.07 -36.23 15.67
C GLY A 390 1.81 -35.65 14.48
N ALA A 391 2.18 -34.38 14.49
CA ALA A 391 2.84 -33.76 13.34
C ALA A 391 4.30 -34.25 13.20
N GLU A 392 4.67 -34.61 11.99
CA GLU A 392 6.06 -34.87 11.61
C GLU A 392 6.79 -33.55 11.43
N MET A 393 8.06 -33.52 11.80
CA MET A 393 8.91 -32.35 11.65
C MET A 393 10.27 -32.80 11.14
N ASP A 394 10.70 -32.24 10.02
CA ASP A 394 12.01 -32.52 9.45
C ASP A 394 13.12 -31.98 10.38
N ASN A 395 14.30 -32.59 10.37
CA ASN A 395 15.37 -32.27 11.32
C ASN A 395 15.83 -30.80 11.22
N ASP A 396 15.82 -30.24 10.03
CA ASP A 396 16.25 -28.87 9.74
C ASP A 396 15.04 -27.93 9.50
N ALA A 397 13.85 -28.30 9.98
CA ALA A 397 12.63 -27.49 9.81
C ALA A 397 12.76 -26.10 10.44
N ILE A 398 13.56 -25.94 11.50
CA ILE A 398 13.95 -24.66 12.10
C ILE A 398 15.41 -24.42 11.75
N TYR A 399 15.67 -23.49 10.83
CA TYR A 399 16.99 -23.23 10.31
C TYR A 399 17.43 -21.78 10.59
N ASN A 400 18.70 -21.62 10.97
CA ASN A 400 19.29 -20.31 11.29
C ASN A 400 18.46 -19.47 12.30
N CYS A 401 17.92 -20.16 13.31
CA CYS A 401 17.22 -19.61 14.46
C CYS A 401 18.03 -19.88 15.74
N PRO A 402 17.63 -19.36 16.93
CA PRO A 402 18.33 -19.67 18.18
C PRO A 402 18.39 -21.17 18.45
N GLN A 403 19.52 -21.66 18.98
CA GLN A 403 19.74 -23.10 19.25
C GLN A 403 18.85 -23.64 20.37
N ASN A 404 18.30 -22.78 21.20
CA ASN A 404 17.50 -23.15 22.39
C ASN A 404 16.00 -22.96 22.15
N VAL A 405 15.54 -22.98 20.90
CA VAL A 405 14.09 -22.93 20.59
C VAL A 405 13.42 -24.17 21.20
N GLU A 406 12.40 -23.92 22.01
CA GLU A 406 11.60 -24.96 22.62
C GLU A 406 10.53 -25.47 21.68
N ILE A 407 10.48 -26.77 21.40
CA ILE A 407 9.44 -27.40 20.58
C ILE A 407 8.46 -28.09 21.53
N ILE A 408 7.22 -27.59 21.53
CA ILE A 408 6.15 -28.08 22.39
C ILE A 408 5.16 -28.88 21.57
N ARG A 409 4.97 -30.16 21.91
CA ARG A 409 3.99 -31.02 21.26
C ARG A 409 2.66 -30.99 22.01
N GLY A 410 1.61 -30.82 21.26
CA GLY A 410 0.26 -30.55 21.79
C GLY A 410 0.06 -29.07 22.15
N ILE A 411 -1.15 -28.57 21.87
CA ILE A 411 -1.53 -27.19 22.19
C ILE A 411 -2.05 -27.18 23.63
N PRO A 412 -1.45 -26.39 24.55
CA PRO A 412 -1.94 -26.29 25.92
C PRO A 412 -3.42 -25.87 25.96
N SER A 413 -4.18 -26.47 26.88
CA SER A 413 -5.62 -26.18 27.01
C SER A 413 -5.91 -24.71 27.34
N SER A 414 -4.97 -24.03 28.02
CA SER A 414 -5.03 -22.59 28.28
C SER A 414 -4.97 -21.73 27.02
N ILE A 415 -4.38 -22.23 25.95
CA ILE A 415 -4.31 -21.56 24.64
C ILE A 415 -5.51 -21.92 23.77
N LYS A 416 -6.06 -23.13 23.90
CA LYS A 416 -7.28 -23.52 23.16
C LYS A 416 -8.49 -22.61 23.40
N HIS A 417 -8.56 -21.94 24.55
CA HIS A 417 -9.65 -21.00 24.86
C HIS A 417 -9.46 -19.58 24.30
N ILE A 418 -8.27 -19.23 23.89
CA ILE A 418 -8.01 -17.91 23.25
C ILE A 418 -8.46 -17.95 21.76
N TYR A 419 -8.63 -19.16 21.20
CA TYR A 419 -8.78 -19.40 19.76
C TYR A 419 -10.10 -20.10 19.36
N ALA A 420 -10.97 -20.37 20.32
CA ALA A 420 -12.26 -20.94 20.06
C ALA A 420 -13.31 -19.83 19.97
N ASP A 421 -13.29 -19.06 18.83
CA ASP A 421 -14.52 -18.40 18.29
C ASP A 421 -14.16 -17.75 16.94
#